data_bdb5de2159fed2e4db1f30d36fd28d5c
#
_entry.id   bdb5de2159fed2e4db1f30d36fd28d5c
#
_cell.length_a   1.000
_cell.length_b   1.000
_cell.length_c   1.000
_cell.angle_alpha   90.00
_cell.angle_beta   90.00
_cell.angle_gamma   90.00
#
_symmetry.space_group_name_H-M   'P 1'
#
loop_
_entity.id
_entity.type
_entity.pdbx_description
1 polymer ?
#
loop_
_entity_poly.entity_id
_entity_poly.type
_entity_poly.pdbx_seq_one_letter_code
_entity_poly.pdbx_strand_id
1 'polypeptide(L)'
;RRRHRRPPTPRAMTTRVTIGVKHGKETHDVDVDLDESGATFKARLCSLTNVPIERIKVTGLKGGRPLADDADMRTQGVEALARRGKKLLMLGSAATLAKPAEEVAFLEDLPEGERDAANAGEGYRPGLTNLGNTCYANSVVQCLYAVEGLRDSLGGYVGGRDARGGTAALTTALRDLFGDVKTAKDTVMPVRFLNVLRQLYPQFAQHGPQGVPMQQDAEECWSAVMHTLATEQPEETRRLFGIGMRRELRCAATNETRVEDSVEYTFKCNITIEVNHVTEGFKIALNDTRELRSEVLGADAVFEGQSKISKLPDYLTTQLVRFYYKADIRAKAKILRAVTFPITLDVYEFCTDELKAELEPARKLKLKREDDEALKRVNEKKAALEDVGATASGEGDASTDGAATAATTREPASMEVVDPLEGTRFTGFFDLVSVLTHKGRSADSGHYVSWVKKDDGSWTEFDDETPIPRTEEDVLALKGGGDHHMSYILCYKARKI
;
A
#
# COMPACT_ATOMS: atom_id res chain seq x y z
N ARG A 1 -18.37 -59.30 32.48
CA ARG A 1 -18.20 -58.04 31.69
C ARG A 1 -17.01 -57.27 32.25
N ARG A 2 -15.80 -57.41 31.61
CA ARG A 2 -14.59 -56.66 31.93
C ARG A 2 -14.69 -55.27 31.29
N ARG A 3 -14.67 -54.20 32.10
CA ARG A 3 -14.60 -52.83 31.64
C ARG A 3 -13.13 -52.54 31.17
N HIS A 4 -12.90 -52.31 29.89
CA HIS A 4 -11.64 -51.78 29.37
C HIS A 4 -11.49 -50.33 29.89
N ARG A 5 -10.46 -50.10 30.71
CA ARG A 5 -9.98 -48.75 31.04
C ARG A 5 -9.23 -48.22 29.85
N ARG A 6 -9.67 -47.08 29.28
CA ARG A 6 -8.93 -46.30 28.29
C ARG A 6 -7.64 -45.78 28.95
N PRO A 7 -6.49 -45.82 28.25
CA PRO A 7 -5.28 -45.18 28.74
C PRO A 7 -5.48 -43.66 28.85
N PRO A 8 -4.81 -42.96 29.81
CA PRO A 8 -4.89 -41.51 29.91
C PRO A 8 -4.25 -40.83 28.70
N THR A 9 -4.97 -39.88 28.13
CA THR A 9 -4.46 -38.98 27.09
C THR A 9 -3.24 -38.23 27.61
N PRO A 10 -2.18 -38.08 26.82
CA PRO A 10 -1.00 -37.30 27.22
C PRO A 10 -1.43 -35.84 27.46
N ARG A 11 -1.14 -35.34 28.66
CA ARG A 11 -1.35 -33.95 29.07
C ARG A 11 -0.47 -33.09 28.16
N ALA A 12 -1.06 -32.20 27.37
CA ALA A 12 -0.35 -31.25 26.56
C ALA A 12 0.68 -30.50 27.43
N MET A 13 1.97 -30.63 27.13
CA MET A 13 3.01 -29.87 27.81
C MET A 13 2.82 -28.41 27.45
N THR A 14 2.63 -27.57 28.45
CA THR A 14 2.59 -26.11 28.29
C THR A 14 3.98 -25.66 27.89
N THR A 15 4.13 -25.11 26.68
CA THR A 15 5.41 -24.62 26.16
C THR A 15 5.71 -23.20 26.62
N ARG A 16 4.71 -22.45 27.11
CA ARG A 16 4.85 -21.06 27.55
C ARG A 16 4.64 -20.89 29.04
N VAL A 17 5.52 -20.08 29.67
CA VAL A 17 5.51 -19.79 31.10
C VAL A 17 5.84 -18.32 31.33
N THR A 18 5.04 -17.64 32.16
CA THR A 18 5.33 -16.25 32.57
C THR A 18 6.27 -16.22 33.76
N ILE A 19 7.36 -15.45 33.68
CA ILE A 19 8.33 -15.26 34.77
C ILE A 19 8.63 -13.78 34.99
N GLY A 20 8.69 -13.37 36.27
CA GLY A 20 9.10 -12.03 36.63
C GLY A 20 10.61 -11.84 36.45
N VAL A 21 11.02 -10.76 35.77
CA VAL A 21 12.42 -10.35 35.61
C VAL A 21 12.61 -8.99 36.28
N LYS A 22 13.48 -8.92 37.26
CA LYS A 22 13.82 -7.69 37.97
C LYS A 22 15.00 -6.98 37.30
N HIS A 23 14.79 -5.73 36.88
CA HIS A 23 15.82 -4.84 36.38
C HIS A 23 15.84 -3.54 37.21
N GLY A 24 16.90 -3.32 37.95
CA GLY A 24 16.99 -2.17 38.87
C GLY A 24 15.86 -2.18 39.94
N LYS A 25 14.99 -1.18 39.91
CA LYS A 25 13.83 -1.06 40.80
C LYS A 25 12.55 -1.67 40.22
N GLU A 26 12.51 -1.98 38.92
CA GLU A 26 11.35 -2.44 38.19
C GLU A 26 11.30 -3.97 38.06
N THR A 27 10.12 -4.51 37.92
CA THR A 27 9.91 -5.93 37.64
C THR A 27 8.99 -6.05 36.42
N HIS A 28 9.44 -6.77 35.41
CA HIS A 28 8.68 -7.05 34.19
C HIS A 28 8.23 -8.51 34.19
N ASP A 29 6.97 -8.76 33.97
CA ASP A 29 6.47 -10.11 33.78
C ASP A 29 6.62 -10.46 32.29
N VAL A 30 7.39 -11.50 31.99
CA VAL A 30 7.81 -11.86 30.63
C VAL A 30 7.35 -13.27 30.33
N ASP A 31 6.65 -13.43 29.21
CA ASP A 31 6.28 -14.74 28.69
C ASP A 31 7.47 -15.40 28.00
N VAL A 32 7.82 -16.57 28.47
CA VAL A 32 8.95 -17.37 27.96
C VAL A 32 8.41 -18.60 27.26
N ASP A 33 8.81 -18.83 26.03
CA ASP A 33 8.65 -20.12 25.39
C ASP A 33 9.80 -21.03 25.82
N LEU A 34 9.48 -22.18 26.40
CA LEU A 34 10.50 -23.10 26.92
C LEU A 34 11.38 -23.72 25.82
N ASP A 35 10.94 -23.63 24.58
CA ASP A 35 11.66 -24.16 23.40
C ASP A 35 12.47 -23.07 22.67
N GLU A 36 12.50 -21.82 23.20
CA GLU A 36 13.31 -20.73 22.65
C GLU A 36 14.75 -20.72 23.18
N SER A 37 15.64 -20.03 22.46
CA SER A 37 17.03 -19.81 22.88
C SER A 37 17.17 -18.67 23.86
N GLY A 38 18.28 -18.66 24.61
CA GLY A 38 18.64 -17.55 25.49
C GLY A 38 18.77 -16.22 24.77
N ALA A 39 19.23 -16.22 23.51
CA ALA A 39 19.30 -15.02 22.67
C ALA A 39 17.91 -14.42 22.39
N THR A 40 16.91 -15.25 22.06
CA THR A 40 15.53 -14.82 21.83
C THR A 40 14.93 -14.20 23.10
N PHE A 41 15.18 -14.81 24.25
CA PHE A 41 14.73 -14.27 25.54
C PHE A 41 15.38 -12.93 25.86
N LYS A 42 16.71 -12.77 25.62
CA LYS A 42 17.41 -11.49 25.79
C LYS A 42 16.91 -10.42 24.82
N ALA A 43 16.59 -10.77 23.57
CA ALA A 43 16.00 -9.84 22.61
C ALA A 43 14.67 -9.27 23.11
N ARG A 44 13.82 -10.11 23.72
CA ARG A 44 12.58 -9.68 24.34
C ARG A 44 12.80 -8.76 25.54
N LEU A 45 13.81 -9.04 26.36
CA LEU A 45 14.21 -8.16 27.46
C LEU A 45 14.77 -6.83 26.96
N CYS A 46 15.52 -6.82 25.85
CA CYS A 46 15.99 -5.62 25.20
C CYS A 46 14.82 -4.71 24.78
N SER A 47 13.78 -5.27 24.17
CA SER A 47 12.60 -4.50 23.76
C SER A 47 11.79 -3.92 24.94
N LEU A 48 11.84 -4.55 26.11
CA LEU A 48 11.15 -4.08 27.31
C LEU A 48 11.93 -3.07 28.13
N THR A 49 13.28 -3.14 28.11
CA THR A 49 14.13 -2.39 29.03
C THR A 49 15.07 -1.41 28.31
N ASN A 50 15.09 -1.42 26.99
CA ASN A 50 16.00 -0.63 26.15
C ASN A 50 17.50 -0.82 26.46
N VAL A 51 17.85 -1.98 27.02
CA VAL A 51 19.23 -2.40 27.26
C VAL A 51 19.73 -3.20 26.06
N PRO A 52 20.86 -2.81 25.42
CA PRO A 52 21.43 -3.60 24.30
C PRO A 52 21.71 -5.05 24.68
N ILE A 53 21.43 -5.98 23.77
CA ILE A 53 21.48 -7.44 24.01
C ILE A 53 22.85 -7.86 24.57
N GLU A 54 23.95 -7.26 24.08
CA GLU A 54 25.31 -7.55 24.47
C GLU A 54 25.60 -7.17 25.94
N ARG A 55 24.82 -6.24 26.50
CA ARG A 55 24.93 -5.79 27.89
C ARG A 55 23.99 -6.50 28.83
N ILE A 56 23.05 -7.29 28.30
CA ILE A 56 22.07 -8.03 29.12
C ILE A 56 22.75 -9.27 29.74
N LYS A 57 22.79 -9.30 31.06
CA LYS A 57 23.17 -10.48 31.84
C LYS A 57 22.00 -10.90 32.72
N VAL A 58 21.38 -12.04 32.39
CA VAL A 58 20.28 -12.61 33.20
C VAL A 58 20.83 -13.68 34.13
N THR A 59 20.54 -13.54 35.41
CA THR A 59 20.98 -14.44 36.49
C THR A 59 19.79 -14.95 37.30
N GLY A 60 20.02 -15.96 38.14
CA GLY A 60 18.98 -16.62 38.92
C GLY A 60 18.45 -17.91 38.31
N LEU A 61 19.06 -18.36 37.23
CA LEU A 61 18.76 -19.62 36.54
C LEU A 61 19.45 -20.83 37.22
N LYS A 62 19.07 -22.03 36.81
CA LYS A 62 19.67 -23.28 37.32
C LYS A 62 21.17 -23.32 36.94
N GLY A 63 22.01 -23.51 37.95
CA GLY A 63 23.49 -23.57 37.76
C GLY A 63 24.23 -22.29 38.11
N GLY A 64 23.53 -21.18 38.46
CA GLY A 64 24.12 -19.94 39.00
C GLY A 64 24.95 -19.12 38.01
N ARG A 65 25.04 -19.53 36.75
CA ARG A 65 25.73 -18.80 35.67
C ARG A 65 24.78 -17.85 34.95
N PRO A 66 25.28 -16.74 34.37
CA PRO A 66 24.47 -15.92 33.49
C PRO A 66 23.95 -16.70 32.28
N LEU A 67 22.77 -16.34 31.77
CA LEU A 67 22.17 -16.96 30.60
C LEU A 67 23.08 -16.80 29.37
N ALA A 68 23.47 -17.92 28.77
CA ALA A 68 24.18 -17.94 27.49
C ALA A 68 23.18 -17.77 26.32
N ASP A 69 23.63 -17.27 25.17
CA ASP A 69 22.76 -17.00 24.03
C ASP A 69 22.25 -18.27 23.35
N ASP A 70 23.02 -19.33 23.38
CA ASP A 70 22.70 -20.66 22.86
C ASP A 70 21.96 -21.55 23.87
N ALA A 71 21.70 -21.07 25.08
CA ALA A 71 21.06 -21.88 26.12
C ALA A 71 19.59 -22.12 25.79
N ASP A 72 19.17 -23.40 25.93
CA ASP A 72 17.79 -23.85 25.86
C ASP A 72 17.06 -23.48 27.15
N MET A 73 16.00 -22.67 27.09
CA MET A 73 15.25 -22.15 28.24
C MET A 73 14.63 -23.27 29.08
N ARG A 74 14.30 -24.41 28.49
CA ARG A 74 13.77 -25.60 29.19
C ARG A 74 14.80 -26.18 30.15
N THR A 75 16.05 -26.25 29.72
CA THR A 75 17.16 -26.80 30.53
C THR A 75 17.57 -25.86 31.67
N GLN A 76 17.30 -24.56 31.55
CA GLN A 76 17.61 -23.54 32.54
C GLN A 76 16.68 -23.52 33.75
N GLY A 77 15.65 -24.36 33.75
CA GLY A 77 14.76 -24.54 34.90
C GLY A 77 13.77 -23.39 35.11
N VAL A 78 13.48 -22.61 34.07
CA VAL A 78 12.62 -21.44 34.12
C VAL A 78 11.21 -21.80 34.59
N GLU A 79 10.64 -22.93 34.14
CA GLU A 79 9.33 -23.43 34.56
C GLU A 79 9.27 -23.67 36.08
N ALA A 80 10.29 -24.29 36.65
CA ALA A 80 10.32 -24.57 38.09
C ALA A 80 10.50 -23.29 38.91
N LEU A 81 11.19 -22.29 38.39
CA LEU A 81 11.36 -20.97 39.02
C LEU A 81 10.07 -20.18 39.00
N ALA A 82 9.37 -20.14 37.87
CA ALA A 82 8.09 -19.48 37.71
C ALA A 82 7.03 -20.07 38.66
N ARG A 83 6.91 -21.40 38.72
CA ARG A 83 5.97 -22.10 39.65
C ARG A 83 6.25 -21.79 41.12
N ARG A 84 7.48 -21.42 41.49
CA ARG A 84 7.89 -21.05 42.84
C ARG A 84 7.79 -19.53 43.09
N GLY A 85 7.29 -18.74 42.11
CA GLY A 85 7.20 -17.30 42.21
C GLY A 85 8.57 -16.60 42.32
N LYS A 86 9.65 -17.28 41.92
CA LYS A 86 11.00 -16.68 41.91
C LYS A 86 11.18 -15.80 40.68
N LYS A 87 11.84 -14.66 40.90
CA LYS A 87 12.16 -13.70 39.84
C LYS A 87 13.59 -13.91 39.35
N LEU A 88 13.83 -13.70 38.08
CA LEU A 88 15.18 -13.59 37.51
C LEU A 88 15.72 -12.18 37.76
N LEU A 89 17.03 -12.03 37.86
CA LEU A 89 17.67 -10.73 37.95
C LEU A 89 18.37 -10.41 36.62
N MET A 90 18.00 -9.29 36.03
CA MET A 90 18.62 -8.74 34.84
C MET A 90 19.58 -7.62 35.24
N LEU A 91 20.79 -7.69 34.76
CA LEU A 91 21.84 -6.65 34.89
C LEU A 91 22.14 -6.10 33.48
N GLY A 92 22.33 -4.81 33.38
CA GLY A 92 22.64 -4.07 32.17
C GLY A 92 22.17 -2.61 32.31
N SER A 93 22.90 -1.68 31.71
CA SER A 93 22.50 -0.27 31.64
C SER A 93 21.81 -0.03 30.30
N ALA A 94 20.65 0.66 30.33
CA ALA A 94 19.98 1.12 29.11
C ALA A 94 20.95 2.00 28.29
N ALA A 95 20.88 1.90 26.97
CA ALA A 95 21.61 2.80 26.11
C ALA A 95 21.03 4.21 26.33
N THR A 96 21.87 5.13 26.76
CA THR A 96 21.56 6.56 26.66
C THR A 96 21.49 6.86 25.16
N LEU A 97 20.29 7.08 24.64
CA LEU A 97 20.13 7.71 23.33
C LEU A 97 20.89 9.04 23.40
N ALA A 98 21.89 9.22 22.52
CA ALA A 98 22.50 10.52 22.34
C ALA A 98 21.37 11.49 22.04
N LYS A 99 21.23 12.58 22.83
CA LYS A 99 20.33 13.67 22.47
C LYS A 99 20.67 14.07 21.04
N PRO A 100 19.64 14.23 20.14
CA PRO A 100 19.88 14.84 18.84
C PRO A 100 20.67 16.15 19.04
N ALA A 101 21.60 16.43 18.16
CA ALA A 101 22.43 17.65 18.23
C ALA A 101 21.58 18.93 18.04
N GLU A 102 20.35 18.81 17.54
CA GLU A 102 19.32 19.83 17.47
C GLU A 102 18.10 19.35 18.26
N GLU A 103 17.49 20.23 19.05
CA GLU A 103 16.20 19.96 19.68
C GLU A 103 15.16 19.78 18.55
N VAL A 104 14.70 18.55 18.36
CA VAL A 104 13.57 18.27 17.46
C VAL A 104 12.33 18.79 18.16
N ALA A 105 11.88 19.99 17.79
CA ALA A 105 10.57 20.48 18.17
C ALA A 105 9.53 19.65 17.43
N PHE A 106 8.67 18.95 18.15
CA PHE A 106 7.54 18.27 17.53
C PHE A 106 6.56 19.33 17.03
N LEU A 107 5.95 19.06 15.87
CA LEU A 107 4.99 19.96 15.23
C LEU A 107 3.85 20.36 16.20
N GLU A 108 3.48 19.46 17.11
CA GLU A 108 2.46 19.64 18.14
C GLU A 108 2.87 20.64 19.24
N ASP A 109 4.17 20.85 19.45
CA ASP A 109 4.73 21.74 20.48
C ASP A 109 5.01 23.17 19.95
N LEU A 110 4.86 23.39 18.62
CA LEU A 110 5.04 24.70 18.01
C LEU A 110 3.81 25.60 18.27
N PRO A 111 3.98 26.91 18.45
CA PRO A 111 2.90 27.89 18.45
C PRO A 111 2.05 27.79 17.18
N GLU A 112 0.74 28.08 17.26
CA GLU A 112 -0.21 27.88 16.18
C GLU A 112 0.22 28.55 14.85
N GLY A 113 0.81 29.73 14.89
CA GLY A 113 1.35 30.41 13.70
C GLY A 113 2.63 29.78 13.14
N GLU A 114 3.41 29.07 13.95
CA GLU A 114 4.60 28.34 13.50
C GLU A 114 4.24 26.94 13.01
N ARG A 115 3.17 26.33 13.53
CA ARG A 115 2.55 25.11 12.99
C ARG A 115 2.02 25.37 11.59
N ASP A 116 1.32 26.47 11.38
CA ASP A 116 0.80 26.89 10.08
C ASP A 116 1.94 27.18 9.09
N ALA A 117 3.04 27.79 9.54
CA ALA A 117 4.22 28.03 8.72
C ALA A 117 5.00 26.74 8.42
N ALA A 118 5.07 25.80 9.35
CA ALA A 118 5.71 24.50 9.17
C ALA A 118 4.83 23.57 8.29
N ASN A 119 3.50 23.69 8.39
CA ASN A 119 2.54 23.03 7.51
C ASN A 119 2.44 23.70 6.13
N ALA A 120 2.68 25.00 6.04
CA ALA A 120 2.80 25.75 4.79
C ALA A 120 4.16 25.54 4.09
N GLY A 121 4.91 24.47 4.45
CA GLY A 121 6.15 24.09 3.80
C GLY A 121 5.99 24.09 2.29
N GLU A 122 6.83 24.85 1.61
CA GLU A 122 6.84 24.99 0.15
C GLU A 122 6.67 23.63 -0.53
N GLY A 123 5.56 23.45 -1.24
CA GLY A 123 5.33 22.30 -2.11
C GLY A 123 4.21 21.33 -1.75
N TYR A 124 3.42 21.53 -0.69
CA TYR A 124 2.23 20.73 -0.42
C TYR A 124 1.00 21.29 -1.12
N ARG A 125 0.22 20.41 -1.77
CA ARG A 125 -1.12 20.78 -2.25
C ARG A 125 -2.03 21.08 -1.06
N PRO A 126 -3.03 21.96 -1.23
CA PRO A 126 -4.01 22.22 -0.18
C PRO A 126 -4.88 20.99 0.11
N GLY A 127 -5.29 20.85 1.36
CA GLY A 127 -6.34 19.92 1.77
C GLY A 127 -7.72 20.37 1.30
N LEU A 128 -8.73 19.54 1.59
CA LEU A 128 -10.14 19.82 1.26
C LEU A 128 -10.97 19.87 2.54
N THR A 129 -11.76 20.93 2.71
CA THR A 129 -12.61 21.12 3.90
C THR A 129 -13.63 19.98 4.04
N ASN A 130 -13.73 19.39 5.23
CA ASN A 130 -14.77 18.43 5.55
C ASN A 130 -16.07 19.16 5.89
N LEU A 131 -17.07 19.05 5.02
CA LEU A 131 -18.38 19.70 5.14
C LEU A 131 -19.43 18.81 5.84
N GLY A 132 -18.97 17.93 6.75
CA GLY A 132 -19.79 16.98 7.48
C GLY A 132 -19.85 15.61 6.79
N ASN A 133 -19.05 14.66 7.30
CA ASN A 133 -18.90 13.31 6.77
C ASN A 133 -18.56 13.24 5.27
N THR A 134 -17.83 14.22 4.73
CA THR A 134 -17.45 14.31 3.30
C THR A 134 -16.05 13.78 3.01
N CYS A 135 -15.35 13.20 3.99
CA CYS A 135 -14.02 12.62 3.85
C CYS A 135 -13.93 11.58 2.71
N TYR A 136 -15.02 10.84 2.43
CA TYR A 136 -15.09 9.90 1.30
C TYR A 136 -14.89 10.61 -0.05
N ALA A 137 -15.52 11.74 -0.25
CA ALA A 137 -15.42 12.52 -1.48
C ALA A 137 -14.09 13.28 -1.55
N ASN A 138 -13.63 13.87 -0.43
CA ASN A 138 -12.33 14.54 -0.34
C ASN A 138 -11.19 13.59 -0.72
N SER A 139 -11.19 12.37 -0.15
CA SER A 139 -10.18 11.37 -0.44
C SER A 139 -10.20 10.91 -1.91
N VAL A 140 -11.39 10.73 -2.49
CA VAL A 140 -11.55 10.41 -3.93
C VAL A 140 -10.98 11.53 -4.79
N VAL A 141 -11.33 12.78 -4.51
CA VAL A 141 -10.85 13.94 -5.28
C VAL A 141 -9.33 14.07 -5.22
N GLN A 142 -8.72 13.91 -4.04
CA GLN A 142 -7.26 13.97 -3.88
C GLN A 142 -6.54 12.83 -4.63
N CYS A 143 -7.07 11.60 -4.61
CA CYS A 143 -6.52 10.49 -5.39
C CYS A 143 -6.67 10.73 -6.90
N LEU A 144 -7.81 11.25 -7.36
CA LEU A 144 -8.03 11.57 -8.78
C LEU A 144 -7.16 12.75 -9.24
N TYR A 145 -6.91 13.71 -8.37
CA TYR A 145 -5.99 14.81 -8.68
C TYR A 145 -4.54 14.33 -8.87
N ALA A 146 -4.14 13.21 -8.29
CA ALA A 146 -2.83 12.59 -8.53
C ALA A 146 -2.65 12.11 -9.98
N VAL A 147 -3.76 11.92 -10.70
CA VAL A 147 -3.75 11.46 -12.10
C VAL A 147 -3.50 12.64 -13.05
N GLU A 148 -2.26 12.75 -13.52
CA GLU A 148 -1.81 13.86 -14.39
C GLU A 148 -2.65 13.99 -15.65
N GLY A 149 -2.84 12.89 -16.39
CA GLY A 149 -3.65 12.88 -17.61
C GLY A 149 -5.10 13.29 -17.39
N LEU A 150 -5.66 13.06 -16.19
CA LEU A 150 -7.01 13.54 -15.85
C LEU A 150 -7.03 15.04 -15.60
N ARG A 151 -6.00 15.61 -14.95
CA ARG A 151 -5.87 17.06 -14.78
C ARG A 151 -5.82 17.77 -16.14
N ASP A 152 -5.03 17.21 -17.06
CA ASP A 152 -4.87 17.78 -18.41
C ASP A 152 -6.18 17.68 -19.21
N SER A 153 -6.82 16.51 -19.19
CA SER A 153 -8.10 16.28 -19.85
C SER A 153 -9.19 17.21 -19.33
N LEU A 154 -9.35 17.34 -18.01
CA LEU A 154 -10.30 18.24 -17.41
C LEU A 154 -9.97 19.71 -17.69
N GLY A 155 -8.68 20.08 -17.71
CA GLY A 155 -8.25 21.44 -18.07
C GLY A 155 -8.73 21.87 -19.45
N GLY A 156 -8.79 20.94 -20.40
CA GLY A 156 -9.32 21.14 -21.77
C GLY A 156 -10.84 21.00 -21.91
N TYR A 157 -11.54 20.54 -20.87
CA TYR A 157 -12.98 20.28 -20.95
C TYR A 157 -13.80 21.59 -21.01
N VAL A 158 -14.51 21.81 -22.13
CA VAL A 158 -15.29 23.03 -22.40
C VAL A 158 -16.79 22.83 -22.20
N GLY A 159 -17.25 21.58 -22.03
CA GLY A 159 -18.67 21.26 -21.85
C GLY A 159 -19.25 21.75 -20.52
N GLY A 160 -20.56 21.85 -20.46
CA GLY A 160 -21.33 22.02 -19.21
C GLY A 160 -21.34 23.37 -18.56
N ARG A 161 -20.81 24.46 -19.17
CA ARG A 161 -20.88 25.82 -18.57
C ARG A 161 -22.30 26.28 -18.28
N ASP A 162 -23.26 25.87 -19.13
CA ASP A 162 -24.68 26.21 -18.99
C ASP A 162 -25.52 25.04 -18.47
N ALA A 163 -24.89 23.90 -18.16
CA ALA A 163 -25.59 22.73 -17.66
C ALA A 163 -26.02 22.96 -16.19
N ARG A 164 -27.33 23.08 -15.98
CA ARG A 164 -27.93 23.23 -14.65
C ARG A 164 -27.99 21.93 -13.83
N GLY A 165 -27.41 20.87 -14.34
CA GLY A 165 -27.39 19.54 -13.72
C GLY A 165 -26.79 18.48 -14.67
N GLY A 166 -26.77 17.22 -14.22
CA GLY A 166 -26.29 16.08 -14.98
C GLY A 166 -24.77 15.89 -14.95
N THR A 167 -24.29 14.96 -15.79
CA THR A 167 -22.89 14.55 -15.87
C THR A 167 -21.96 15.69 -16.28
N ALA A 168 -22.39 16.54 -17.21
CA ALA A 168 -21.64 17.71 -17.66
C ALA A 168 -21.40 18.73 -16.53
N ALA A 169 -22.41 18.94 -15.66
CA ALA A 169 -22.27 19.84 -14.51
C ALA A 169 -21.28 19.27 -13.47
N LEU A 170 -21.30 17.96 -13.23
CA LEU A 170 -20.36 17.32 -12.29
C LEU A 170 -18.93 17.34 -12.83
N THR A 171 -18.74 17.05 -14.13
CA THR A 171 -17.42 17.13 -14.78
C THR A 171 -16.86 18.56 -14.71
N THR A 172 -17.71 19.58 -14.95
CA THR A 172 -17.34 20.99 -14.81
C THR A 172 -16.98 21.33 -13.37
N ALA A 173 -17.78 20.86 -12.39
CA ALA A 173 -17.50 21.12 -10.98
C ALA A 173 -16.18 20.45 -10.50
N LEU A 174 -15.87 19.26 -11.01
CA LEU A 174 -14.60 18.59 -10.74
C LEU A 174 -13.42 19.34 -11.37
N ARG A 175 -13.56 19.78 -12.64
CA ARG A 175 -12.56 20.63 -13.32
C ARG A 175 -12.26 21.89 -12.53
N ASP A 176 -13.31 22.60 -12.13
CA ASP A 176 -13.18 23.85 -11.40
C ASP A 176 -12.51 23.61 -10.03
N LEU A 177 -12.91 22.55 -9.31
CA LEU A 177 -12.27 22.15 -8.06
C LEU A 177 -10.77 21.82 -8.24
N PHE A 178 -10.40 21.16 -9.34
CA PHE A 178 -8.98 20.92 -9.67
C PHE A 178 -8.24 22.23 -9.94
N GLY A 179 -8.89 23.21 -10.57
CA GLY A 179 -8.35 24.56 -10.74
C GLY A 179 -8.12 25.28 -9.42
N ASP A 180 -9.08 25.16 -8.49
CA ASP A 180 -8.98 25.73 -7.14
C ASP A 180 -7.82 25.09 -6.36
N VAL A 181 -7.72 23.74 -6.36
CA VAL A 181 -6.61 22.99 -5.72
C VAL A 181 -5.25 23.36 -6.30
N LYS A 182 -5.17 23.65 -7.61
CA LYS A 182 -3.91 24.06 -8.26
C LYS A 182 -3.42 25.42 -7.80
N THR A 183 -4.33 26.35 -7.50
CA THR A 183 -4.02 27.77 -7.29
C THR A 183 -4.10 28.22 -5.82
N ALA A 184 -4.84 27.48 -4.99
CA ALA A 184 -5.00 27.83 -3.58
C ALA A 184 -3.70 27.57 -2.79
N LYS A 185 -3.46 28.44 -1.81
CA LYS A 185 -2.38 28.27 -0.81
C LYS A 185 -2.91 27.61 0.46
N ASP A 186 -4.18 27.81 0.74
CA ASP A 186 -4.87 27.28 1.91
C ASP A 186 -5.88 26.22 1.50
N THR A 187 -6.55 25.61 2.48
CA THR A 187 -7.60 24.61 2.29
C THR A 187 -8.69 25.04 1.33
N VAL A 188 -9.12 24.15 0.45
CA VAL A 188 -10.18 24.41 -0.55
C VAL A 188 -11.49 23.80 -0.09
N MET A 189 -12.60 24.55 -0.25
CA MET A 189 -13.95 24.07 0.06
C MET A 189 -14.61 23.43 -1.17
N PRO A 190 -14.89 22.10 -1.19
CA PRO A 190 -15.46 21.41 -2.36
C PRO A 190 -16.99 21.54 -2.47
N VAL A 191 -17.57 22.70 -2.08
CA VAL A 191 -19.03 22.90 -1.94
C VAL A 191 -19.76 22.64 -3.25
N ARG A 192 -19.29 23.21 -4.37
CA ARG A 192 -19.95 23.09 -5.67
C ARG A 192 -19.92 21.64 -6.15
N PHE A 193 -18.78 20.98 -6.05
CA PHE A 193 -18.63 19.58 -6.42
C PHE A 193 -19.59 18.69 -5.64
N LEU A 194 -19.63 18.82 -4.32
CA LEU A 194 -20.49 18.01 -3.45
C LEU A 194 -21.98 18.26 -3.72
N ASN A 195 -22.37 19.51 -3.96
CA ASN A 195 -23.77 19.81 -4.26
C ASN A 195 -24.22 19.17 -5.58
N VAL A 196 -23.41 19.26 -6.64
CA VAL A 196 -23.71 18.66 -7.93
C VAL A 196 -23.66 17.14 -7.85
N LEU A 197 -22.71 16.56 -7.13
CA LEU A 197 -22.61 15.12 -6.87
C LEU A 197 -23.89 14.60 -6.20
N ARG A 198 -24.37 15.26 -5.15
CA ARG A 198 -25.58 14.92 -4.40
C ARG A 198 -26.87 15.09 -5.23
N GLN A 199 -26.90 16.05 -6.14
CA GLN A 199 -28.03 16.24 -7.06
C GLN A 199 -28.09 15.14 -8.12
N LEU A 200 -26.95 14.77 -8.69
CA LEU A 200 -26.87 13.74 -9.74
C LEU A 200 -27.02 12.34 -9.17
N TYR A 201 -26.45 12.09 -7.98
CA TYR A 201 -26.42 10.79 -7.29
C TYR A 201 -27.06 10.92 -5.90
N PRO A 202 -28.40 10.76 -5.77
CA PRO A 202 -29.13 11.00 -4.51
C PRO A 202 -28.68 10.16 -3.31
N GLN A 203 -28.02 9.01 -3.54
CA GLN A 203 -27.45 8.20 -2.46
C GLN A 203 -26.44 8.99 -1.61
N PHE A 204 -25.73 9.98 -2.17
CA PHE A 204 -24.80 10.85 -1.43
C PHE A 204 -25.50 12.00 -0.68
N ALA A 205 -26.81 12.17 -0.85
CA ALA A 205 -27.62 13.17 -0.18
C ALA A 205 -28.35 12.63 1.07
N GLN A 206 -28.09 11.38 1.48
CA GLN A 206 -28.76 10.78 2.63
C GLN A 206 -28.37 11.45 3.93
N HIS A 207 -29.37 11.63 4.80
CA HIS A 207 -29.22 12.21 6.13
C HIS A 207 -29.63 11.22 7.19
N GLY A 208 -28.89 11.23 8.31
CA GLY A 208 -29.22 10.46 9.50
C GLY A 208 -30.39 11.06 10.31
N PRO A 209 -30.78 10.40 11.42
CA PRO A 209 -31.96 10.78 12.22
C PRO A 209 -31.95 12.23 12.74
N GLN A 210 -30.79 12.87 12.83
CA GLN A 210 -30.62 14.25 13.33
C GLN A 210 -30.42 15.27 12.20
N GLY A 211 -30.66 14.89 10.94
CA GLY A 211 -30.42 15.76 9.78
C GLY A 211 -28.95 15.94 9.42
N VAL A 212 -28.02 15.22 10.06
CA VAL A 212 -26.61 15.23 9.72
C VAL A 212 -26.40 14.36 8.50
N PRO A 213 -25.62 14.81 7.48
CA PRO A 213 -25.28 13.97 6.34
C PRO A 213 -24.67 12.64 6.77
N MET A 214 -25.13 11.54 6.18
CA MET A 214 -24.55 10.21 6.45
C MET A 214 -23.19 10.08 5.76
N GLN A 215 -22.29 9.34 6.39
CA GLN A 215 -21.06 8.91 5.74
C GLN A 215 -21.42 7.97 4.58
N GLN A 216 -20.72 8.13 3.44
CA GLN A 216 -20.94 7.36 2.24
C GLN A 216 -19.70 6.52 1.91
N ASP A 217 -19.85 5.57 1.00
CA ASP A 217 -18.74 4.74 0.55
C ASP A 217 -17.88 5.47 -0.50
N ALA A 218 -16.58 5.51 -0.28
CA ALA A 218 -15.64 6.15 -1.20
C ALA A 218 -15.54 5.41 -2.55
N GLU A 219 -15.77 4.09 -2.60
CA GLU A 219 -15.79 3.36 -3.86
C GLU A 219 -17.04 3.69 -4.68
N GLU A 220 -18.20 3.82 -4.02
CA GLU A 220 -19.41 4.28 -4.70
C GLU A 220 -19.21 5.68 -5.30
N CYS A 221 -18.51 6.57 -4.56
CA CYS A 221 -18.16 7.91 -5.06
C CYS A 221 -17.17 7.83 -6.23
N TRP A 222 -16.13 7.00 -6.14
CA TRP A 222 -15.18 6.76 -7.22
C TRP A 222 -15.91 6.28 -8.47
N SER A 223 -16.74 5.26 -8.35
CA SER A 223 -17.51 4.69 -9.46
C SER A 223 -18.47 5.70 -10.08
N ALA A 224 -19.14 6.54 -9.28
CA ALA A 224 -20.01 7.61 -9.76
C ALA A 224 -19.24 8.66 -10.58
N VAL A 225 -18.06 9.06 -10.11
CA VAL A 225 -17.18 9.98 -10.86
C VAL A 225 -16.68 9.34 -12.15
N MET A 226 -16.24 8.08 -12.11
CA MET A 226 -15.80 7.33 -13.30
C MET A 226 -16.91 7.22 -14.34
N HIS A 227 -18.14 6.88 -13.92
CA HIS A 227 -19.30 6.84 -14.80
C HIS A 227 -19.59 8.21 -15.45
N THR A 228 -19.49 9.28 -14.67
CA THR A 228 -19.65 10.65 -15.14
C THR A 228 -18.60 11.01 -16.21
N LEU A 229 -17.33 10.74 -15.92
CA LEU A 229 -16.22 11.01 -16.85
C LEU A 229 -16.33 10.15 -18.13
N ALA A 230 -16.71 8.88 -17.99
CA ALA A 230 -16.90 7.98 -19.13
C ALA A 230 -18.08 8.41 -20.04
N THR A 231 -19.06 9.10 -19.47
CA THR A 231 -20.18 9.67 -20.24
C THR A 231 -19.76 10.92 -21.00
N GLU A 232 -19.00 11.82 -20.36
CA GLU A 232 -18.64 13.13 -20.94
C GLU A 232 -17.39 13.09 -21.81
N GLN A 233 -16.42 12.23 -21.47
CA GLN A 233 -15.14 12.09 -22.14
C GLN A 233 -14.80 10.60 -22.34
N PRO A 234 -15.59 9.83 -23.12
CA PRO A 234 -15.50 8.37 -23.17
C PRO A 234 -14.12 7.85 -23.63
N GLU A 235 -13.55 8.46 -24.66
CA GLU A 235 -12.25 7.99 -25.19
C GLU A 235 -11.11 8.26 -24.20
N GLU A 236 -11.10 9.45 -23.62
CA GLU A 236 -10.08 9.84 -22.67
C GLU A 236 -10.16 9.06 -21.37
N THR A 237 -11.38 8.88 -20.84
CA THR A 237 -11.61 8.07 -19.64
C THR A 237 -11.23 6.62 -19.87
N ARG A 238 -11.53 6.08 -21.08
CA ARG A 238 -11.14 4.72 -21.46
C ARG A 238 -9.61 4.59 -21.57
N ARG A 239 -8.93 5.59 -22.14
CA ARG A 239 -7.47 5.60 -22.24
C ARG A 239 -6.83 5.64 -20.86
N LEU A 240 -7.33 6.54 -19.99
CA LEU A 240 -6.75 6.74 -18.65
C LEU A 240 -7.04 5.56 -17.70
N PHE A 241 -8.27 5.05 -17.66
CA PHE A 241 -8.72 4.12 -16.62
C PHE A 241 -9.35 2.83 -17.15
N GLY A 242 -9.60 2.72 -18.46
CA GLY A 242 -10.36 1.60 -19.02
C GLY A 242 -9.52 0.33 -19.14
N ILE A 243 -9.83 -0.65 -18.35
CA ILE A 243 -9.25 -1.99 -18.38
C ILE A 243 -10.06 -2.81 -19.36
N GLY A 244 -9.48 -3.19 -20.52
CA GLY A 244 -10.12 -4.14 -21.42
C GLY A 244 -10.11 -5.52 -20.79
N MET A 245 -11.28 -6.13 -20.64
CA MET A 245 -11.42 -7.47 -20.07
C MET A 245 -11.98 -8.42 -21.12
N ARG A 246 -11.37 -9.57 -21.27
CA ARG A 246 -11.90 -10.71 -22.05
C ARG A 246 -12.27 -11.84 -21.09
N ARG A 247 -13.53 -12.23 -21.13
CA ARG A 247 -14.07 -13.33 -20.34
C ARG A 247 -14.32 -14.50 -21.25
N GLU A 248 -13.77 -15.66 -20.90
CA GLU A 248 -14.00 -16.92 -21.59
C GLU A 248 -14.72 -17.88 -20.64
N LEU A 249 -15.96 -18.21 -20.93
CA LEU A 249 -16.80 -19.11 -20.16
C LEU A 249 -17.06 -20.38 -20.94
N ARG A 250 -16.97 -21.54 -20.30
CA ARG A 250 -17.23 -22.84 -20.90
C ARG A 250 -18.26 -23.64 -20.08
N CYS A 251 -19.23 -24.21 -20.75
CA CYS A 251 -20.15 -25.15 -20.14
C CYS A 251 -19.54 -26.56 -20.16
N ALA A 252 -19.32 -27.16 -18.99
CA ALA A 252 -18.77 -28.51 -18.88
C ALA A 252 -19.67 -29.60 -19.50
N ALA A 253 -20.99 -29.39 -19.46
CA ALA A 253 -21.98 -30.38 -19.98
C ALA A 253 -22.04 -30.41 -21.50
N THR A 254 -21.87 -29.28 -22.19
CA THR A 254 -22.07 -29.14 -23.64
C THR A 254 -20.81 -28.79 -24.41
N ASN A 255 -19.73 -28.44 -23.74
CA ASN A 255 -18.51 -27.82 -24.30
C ASN A 255 -18.77 -26.51 -25.05
N GLU A 256 -19.94 -25.90 -24.88
CA GLU A 256 -20.25 -24.58 -25.40
C GLU A 256 -19.33 -23.54 -24.77
N THR A 257 -18.72 -22.69 -25.60
CA THR A 257 -17.83 -21.64 -25.14
C THR A 257 -18.43 -20.28 -25.48
N ARG A 258 -18.36 -19.34 -24.53
CA ARG A 258 -18.78 -17.96 -24.72
C ARG A 258 -17.62 -17.04 -24.42
N VAL A 259 -17.38 -16.06 -25.29
CA VAL A 259 -16.38 -15.04 -25.15
C VAL A 259 -17.08 -13.68 -25.09
N GLU A 260 -16.80 -12.92 -24.05
CA GLU A 260 -17.36 -11.59 -23.83
C GLU A 260 -16.21 -10.60 -23.60
N ASP A 261 -16.19 -9.52 -24.36
CA ASP A 261 -15.29 -8.39 -24.14
C ASP A 261 -16.02 -7.27 -23.41
N SER A 262 -15.39 -6.69 -22.40
CA SER A 262 -15.94 -5.58 -21.62
C SER A 262 -14.84 -4.57 -21.25
N VAL A 263 -15.24 -3.38 -20.80
CA VAL A 263 -14.35 -2.37 -20.23
C VAL A 263 -14.75 -2.14 -18.80
N GLU A 264 -13.81 -2.32 -17.89
CA GLU A 264 -13.97 -2.05 -16.47
C GLU A 264 -13.06 -0.88 -16.05
N TYR A 265 -13.47 -0.11 -15.05
CA TYR A 265 -12.69 1.03 -14.55
C TYR A 265 -12.06 0.75 -13.20
N THR A 266 -12.26 -0.46 -12.68
CA THR A 266 -11.73 -0.89 -11.39
C THR A 266 -11.40 -2.37 -11.42
N PHE A 267 -10.17 -2.72 -11.10
CA PHE A 267 -9.72 -4.10 -10.98
C PHE A 267 -9.95 -4.59 -9.55
N LYS A 268 -10.86 -5.54 -9.38
CA LYS A 268 -11.28 -6.01 -8.05
C LYS A 268 -10.27 -6.98 -7.45
N CYS A 269 -9.99 -6.81 -6.16
CA CYS A 269 -9.25 -7.73 -5.31
C CYS A 269 -10.22 -8.32 -4.29
N ASN A 270 -10.70 -9.54 -4.53
CA ASN A 270 -11.59 -10.25 -3.60
C ASN A 270 -10.80 -10.79 -2.42
N ILE A 271 -11.24 -10.47 -1.20
CA ILE A 271 -10.53 -10.84 0.03
C ILE A 271 -11.23 -12.02 0.69
N THR A 272 -10.56 -13.18 0.70
CA THR A 272 -10.94 -14.37 1.45
C THR A 272 -10.00 -14.59 2.65
N ILE A 273 -10.24 -15.64 3.42
CA ILE A 273 -9.36 -16.00 4.55
C ILE A 273 -7.95 -16.42 4.12
N GLU A 274 -7.75 -16.73 2.84
CA GLU A 274 -6.46 -17.19 2.29
C GLU A 274 -5.66 -16.04 1.66
N VAL A 275 -6.31 -14.92 1.32
CA VAL A 275 -5.69 -13.78 0.64
C VAL A 275 -4.83 -12.96 1.60
N ASN A 276 -3.54 -12.87 1.34
CA ASN A 276 -2.57 -12.05 2.06
C ASN A 276 -1.92 -10.97 1.18
N HIS A 277 -2.03 -11.13 -0.15
CA HIS A 277 -1.48 -10.22 -1.14
C HIS A 277 -2.52 -9.91 -2.24
N VAL A 278 -2.49 -8.70 -2.81
CA VAL A 278 -3.47 -8.25 -3.82
C VAL A 278 -3.55 -9.16 -5.05
N THR A 279 -2.44 -9.73 -5.48
CA THR A 279 -2.40 -10.64 -6.66
C THR A 279 -3.18 -11.94 -6.42
N GLU A 280 -3.22 -12.44 -5.19
CA GLU A 280 -4.04 -13.60 -4.83
C GLU A 280 -5.54 -13.25 -4.94
N GLY A 281 -5.91 -12.05 -4.47
CA GLY A 281 -7.27 -11.56 -4.57
C GLY A 281 -7.72 -11.30 -6.02
N PHE A 282 -6.80 -10.89 -6.91
CA PHE A 282 -7.06 -10.77 -8.34
C PHE A 282 -7.38 -12.13 -8.97
N LYS A 283 -6.60 -13.17 -8.67
CA LYS A 283 -6.86 -14.53 -9.17
C LYS A 283 -8.26 -15.02 -8.81
N ILE A 284 -8.71 -14.70 -7.59
CA ILE A 284 -10.08 -15.06 -7.16
C ILE A 284 -11.12 -14.23 -7.92
N ALA A 285 -10.89 -12.92 -8.09
CA ALA A 285 -11.84 -12.03 -8.76
C ALA A 285 -11.98 -12.30 -10.26
N LEU A 286 -10.94 -12.85 -10.88
CA LEU A 286 -10.95 -13.20 -12.31
C LEU A 286 -11.63 -14.53 -12.60
N ASN A 287 -11.83 -15.40 -11.61
CA ASN A 287 -12.64 -16.60 -11.79
C ASN A 287 -14.11 -16.21 -11.82
N ASP A 288 -14.84 -16.73 -12.80
CA ASP A 288 -16.27 -16.44 -13.00
C ASP A 288 -17.05 -17.74 -13.17
N THR A 289 -18.19 -17.82 -12.52
CA THR A 289 -19.14 -18.91 -12.64
C THR A 289 -20.53 -18.30 -12.80
N ARG A 290 -21.19 -18.59 -13.90
CA ARG A 290 -22.51 -18.04 -14.22
C ARG A 290 -23.47 -19.11 -14.66
N GLU A 291 -24.72 -18.97 -14.28
CA GLU A 291 -25.84 -19.72 -14.84
C GLU A 291 -26.36 -18.95 -16.04
N LEU A 292 -26.18 -19.52 -17.24
CA LEU A 292 -26.57 -18.93 -18.52
C LEU A 292 -27.37 -19.95 -19.33
N ARG A 293 -28.25 -19.45 -20.17
CA ARG A 293 -29.01 -20.30 -21.08
C ARG A 293 -28.10 -20.92 -22.13
N SER A 294 -27.99 -22.26 -22.14
CA SER A 294 -27.28 -23.02 -23.17
C SER A 294 -28.16 -23.17 -24.38
N GLU A 295 -27.62 -22.85 -25.54
CA GLU A 295 -28.32 -23.06 -26.83
C GLU A 295 -28.43 -24.55 -27.18
N VAL A 296 -27.43 -25.33 -26.76
CA VAL A 296 -27.39 -26.78 -27.01
C VAL A 296 -28.40 -27.53 -26.14
N LEU A 297 -28.57 -27.14 -24.87
CA LEU A 297 -29.51 -27.77 -23.94
C LEU A 297 -30.92 -27.18 -24.03
N GLY A 298 -31.05 -25.97 -24.57
CA GLY A 298 -32.31 -25.21 -24.52
C GLY A 298 -32.78 -24.83 -23.12
N ALA A 299 -31.88 -24.96 -22.09
CA ALA A 299 -32.10 -24.73 -20.67
C ALA A 299 -30.89 -23.98 -20.05
N ASP A 300 -31.09 -23.50 -18.82
CA ASP A 300 -30.00 -22.84 -18.08
C ASP A 300 -28.95 -23.89 -17.65
N ALA A 301 -27.69 -23.53 -17.81
CA ALA A 301 -26.54 -24.37 -17.48
C ALA A 301 -25.44 -23.53 -16.85
N VAL A 302 -24.59 -24.18 -16.05
CA VAL A 302 -23.46 -23.54 -15.40
C VAL A 302 -22.30 -23.41 -16.40
N PHE A 303 -21.87 -22.18 -16.59
CA PHE A 303 -20.68 -21.81 -17.35
C PHE A 303 -19.62 -21.35 -16.38
N GLU A 304 -18.44 -21.93 -16.48
CA GLU A 304 -17.28 -21.60 -15.66
C GLU A 304 -16.13 -21.13 -16.56
N GLY A 305 -15.32 -20.20 -16.05
CA GLY A 305 -14.17 -19.71 -16.78
C GLY A 305 -13.40 -18.63 -16.07
N GLN A 306 -12.58 -17.93 -16.83
CA GLN A 306 -11.73 -16.86 -16.34
C GLN A 306 -11.84 -15.62 -17.20
N SER A 307 -11.75 -14.48 -16.53
CA SER A 307 -11.53 -13.19 -17.17
C SER A 307 -10.03 -12.91 -17.24
N LYS A 308 -9.56 -12.33 -18.34
CA LYS A 308 -8.18 -11.87 -18.53
C LYS A 308 -8.17 -10.43 -19.03
N ILE A 309 -7.09 -9.71 -18.72
CA ILE A 309 -6.89 -8.35 -19.22
C ILE A 309 -6.51 -8.42 -20.70
N SER A 310 -7.31 -7.80 -21.57
CA SER A 310 -7.07 -7.70 -23.01
C SER A 310 -6.50 -6.35 -23.45
N LYS A 311 -6.61 -5.30 -22.60
CA LYS A 311 -6.04 -3.98 -22.85
C LYS A 311 -5.72 -3.28 -21.54
N LEU A 312 -4.56 -2.62 -21.46
CA LEU A 312 -4.11 -1.87 -20.30
C LEU A 312 -4.49 -0.39 -20.38
N PRO A 313 -4.88 0.23 -19.24
CA PRO A 313 -5.05 1.67 -19.10
C PRO A 313 -3.74 2.37 -18.75
N ASP A 314 -3.72 3.71 -18.84
CA ASP A 314 -2.60 4.51 -18.31
C ASP A 314 -2.54 4.46 -16.77
N TYR A 315 -3.69 4.36 -16.11
CA TYR A 315 -3.81 4.23 -14.66
C TYR A 315 -4.71 3.06 -14.30
N LEU A 316 -4.16 2.10 -13.58
CA LEU A 316 -4.88 0.94 -13.09
C LEU A 316 -5.42 1.22 -11.68
N THR A 317 -6.73 1.30 -11.55
CA THR A 317 -7.41 1.41 -10.26
C THR A 317 -7.74 0.03 -9.73
N THR A 318 -7.37 -0.25 -8.49
CA THR A 318 -7.64 -1.51 -7.80
C THR A 318 -8.49 -1.27 -6.57
N GLN A 319 -9.60 -1.99 -6.44
CA GLN A 319 -10.44 -2.00 -5.25
C GLN A 319 -10.15 -3.26 -4.42
N LEU A 320 -9.78 -3.09 -3.16
CA LEU A 320 -9.79 -4.16 -2.17
C LEU A 320 -11.23 -4.30 -1.67
N VAL A 321 -11.92 -5.39 -2.01
CA VAL A 321 -13.33 -5.60 -1.66
C VAL A 321 -13.46 -5.90 -0.17
N ARG A 322 -13.48 -4.82 0.64
CA ARG A 322 -13.51 -4.88 2.11
C ARG A 322 -14.90 -4.80 2.69
N PHE A 323 -15.85 -4.23 1.96
CA PHE A 323 -17.23 -4.11 2.42
C PHE A 323 -18.13 -5.12 1.73
N TYR A 324 -18.96 -5.81 2.50
CA TYR A 324 -19.94 -6.75 1.99
C TYR A 324 -21.20 -6.73 2.85
N TYR A 325 -22.32 -7.09 2.25
CA TYR A 325 -23.59 -7.19 2.97
C TYR A 325 -23.74 -8.58 3.57
N LYS A 326 -23.86 -8.64 4.89
CA LYS A 326 -24.07 -9.88 5.63
C LYS A 326 -25.57 -10.09 5.81
N ALA A 327 -26.15 -11.00 4.99
CA ALA A 327 -27.60 -11.20 4.89
C ALA A 327 -28.23 -11.73 6.19
N ASP A 328 -27.50 -12.56 6.96
CA ASP A 328 -27.95 -13.14 8.23
C ASP A 328 -28.22 -12.08 9.31
N ILE A 329 -27.40 -11.03 9.39
CA ILE A 329 -27.57 -9.91 10.33
C ILE A 329 -28.11 -8.64 9.68
N ARG A 330 -28.41 -8.66 8.38
CA ARG A 330 -28.90 -7.53 7.57
C ARG A 330 -28.09 -6.25 7.76
N ALA A 331 -26.78 -6.38 7.83
CA ALA A 331 -25.86 -5.26 8.04
C ALA A 331 -24.65 -5.33 7.09
N LYS A 332 -24.10 -4.15 6.76
CA LYS A 332 -22.79 -4.07 6.10
C LYS A 332 -21.70 -4.53 7.07
N ALA A 333 -20.78 -5.33 6.60
CA ALA A 333 -19.62 -5.80 7.37
C ALA A 333 -18.33 -5.42 6.67
N LYS A 334 -17.26 -5.19 7.45
CA LYS A 334 -15.93 -4.84 6.95
C LYS A 334 -14.96 -5.97 7.19
N ILE A 335 -14.20 -6.33 6.16
CA ILE A 335 -13.11 -7.30 6.24
C ILE A 335 -11.85 -6.58 6.75
N LEU A 336 -11.42 -6.91 7.96
CA LEU A 336 -10.27 -6.29 8.63
C LEU A 336 -8.93 -6.97 8.28
N ARG A 337 -8.94 -8.03 7.47
CA ARG A 337 -7.75 -8.80 7.12
C ARG A 337 -6.66 -7.92 6.52
N ALA A 338 -5.42 -8.17 6.94
CA ALA A 338 -4.25 -7.56 6.30
C ALA A 338 -4.06 -8.14 4.90
N VAL A 339 -3.97 -7.26 3.91
CA VAL A 339 -3.66 -7.59 2.51
C VAL A 339 -2.55 -6.66 2.07
N THR A 340 -1.39 -7.22 1.77
CA THR A 340 -0.23 -6.48 1.29
C THR A 340 -0.37 -6.13 -0.18
N PHE A 341 0.25 -5.02 -0.57
CA PHE A 341 0.31 -4.55 -1.95
C PHE A 341 1.70 -4.00 -2.25
N PRO A 342 2.19 -4.11 -3.49
CA PRO A 342 3.52 -3.64 -3.86
C PRO A 342 3.49 -2.17 -4.30
N ILE A 343 4.63 -1.49 -4.24
CA ILE A 343 4.82 -0.17 -4.85
C ILE A 343 4.83 -0.28 -6.38
N THR A 344 5.41 -1.35 -6.92
CA THR A 344 5.35 -1.66 -8.35
C THR A 344 4.59 -2.97 -8.55
N LEU A 345 3.43 -2.89 -9.19
CA LEU A 345 2.55 -4.01 -9.48
C LEU A 345 2.84 -4.57 -10.87
N ASP A 346 3.04 -5.87 -10.98
CA ASP A 346 3.14 -6.59 -12.25
C ASP A 346 1.79 -7.28 -12.55
N VAL A 347 1.16 -6.90 -13.66
CA VAL A 347 -0.12 -7.48 -14.09
C VAL A 347 0.00 -8.45 -15.26
N TYR A 348 1.22 -8.74 -15.69
CA TYR A 348 1.49 -9.57 -16.87
C TYR A 348 0.82 -10.95 -16.79
N GLU A 349 0.82 -11.60 -15.63
CA GLU A 349 0.22 -12.91 -15.44
C GLU A 349 -1.30 -12.93 -15.74
N PHE A 350 -1.98 -11.80 -15.53
CA PHE A 350 -3.44 -11.65 -15.69
C PHE A 350 -3.85 -11.27 -17.12
N CYS A 351 -2.88 -11.02 -18.02
CA CYS A 351 -3.14 -10.61 -19.40
C CYS A 351 -3.52 -11.80 -20.29
N THR A 352 -4.24 -11.53 -21.39
CA THR A 352 -4.43 -12.49 -22.48
C THR A 352 -3.09 -12.80 -23.15
N ASP A 353 -3.03 -13.90 -23.86
CA ASP A 353 -1.77 -14.32 -24.51
C ASP A 353 -1.36 -13.35 -25.65
N GLU A 354 -2.35 -12.74 -26.32
CA GLU A 354 -2.13 -11.69 -27.32
C GLU A 354 -1.50 -10.46 -26.68
N LEU A 355 -2.07 -9.99 -25.57
CA LEU A 355 -1.53 -8.81 -24.85
C LEU A 355 -0.14 -9.11 -24.28
N LYS A 356 0.12 -10.31 -23.77
CA LYS A 356 1.45 -10.73 -23.30
C LYS A 356 2.49 -10.64 -24.42
N ALA A 357 2.13 -11.10 -25.64
CA ALA A 357 3.02 -11.02 -26.79
C ALA A 357 3.32 -9.56 -27.19
N GLU A 358 2.35 -8.65 -27.05
CA GLU A 358 2.53 -7.21 -27.29
C GLU A 358 3.45 -6.56 -26.24
N LEU A 359 3.31 -6.94 -24.97
CA LEU A 359 4.09 -6.38 -23.86
C LEU A 359 5.53 -6.88 -23.82
N GLU A 360 5.79 -8.09 -24.30
CA GLU A 360 7.07 -8.80 -24.15
C GLU A 360 8.30 -8.01 -24.62
N PRO A 361 8.31 -7.32 -25.78
CA PRO A 361 9.47 -6.56 -26.21
C PRO A 361 9.83 -5.40 -25.27
N ALA A 362 8.83 -4.60 -24.86
CA ALA A 362 9.03 -3.47 -23.95
C ALA A 362 9.44 -3.96 -22.55
N ARG A 363 8.88 -5.09 -22.10
CA ARG A 363 9.21 -5.72 -20.83
C ARG A 363 10.67 -6.17 -20.79
N LYS A 364 11.15 -6.85 -21.83
CA LYS A 364 12.56 -7.26 -21.94
C LYS A 364 13.51 -6.07 -21.95
N LEU A 365 13.17 -5.02 -22.67
CA LEU A 365 13.99 -3.82 -22.73
C LEU A 365 14.08 -3.13 -21.37
N LYS A 366 12.96 -3.03 -20.64
CA LYS A 366 12.91 -2.48 -19.27
C LYS A 366 13.81 -3.26 -18.33
N LEU A 367 13.64 -4.58 -18.27
CA LEU A 367 14.43 -5.43 -17.39
C LEU A 367 15.92 -5.33 -17.68
N LYS A 368 16.29 -5.30 -18.98
CA LYS A 368 17.69 -5.08 -19.38
C LYS A 368 18.23 -3.72 -18.91
N ARG A 369 17.45 -2.62 -19.04
CA ARG A 369 17.87 -1.30 -18.56
C ARG A 369 18.08 -1.30 -17.05
N GLU A 370 17.21 -1.96 -16.28
CA GLU A 370 17.33 -2.08 -14.81
C GLU A 370 18.57 -2.90 -14.41
N ASP A 371 18.86 -3.99 -15.10
CA ASP A 371 20.06 -4.80 -14.86
C ASP A 371 21.34 -4.00 -15.17
N ASP A 372 21.36 -3.25 -16.28
CA ASP A 372 22.48 -2.40 -16.67
C ASP A 372 22.71 -1.27 -15.65
N GLU A 373 21.64 -0.63 -15.15
CA GLU A 373 21.72 0.40 -14.11
C GLU A 373 22.19 -0.18 -12.77
N ALA A 374 21.69 -1.36 -12.38
CA ALA A 374 22.13 -2.03 -11.17
C ALA A 374 23.61 -2.36 -11.23
N LEU A 375 24.10 -2.84 -12.38
CA LEU A 375 25.52 -3.11 -12.60
C LEU A 375 26.36 -1.85 -12.53
N LYS A 376 25.90 -0.73 -13.13
CA LYS A 376 26.59 0.57 -13.01
C LYS A 376 26.71 1.01 -11.55
N ARG A 377 25.63 0.96 -10.78
CA ARG A 377 25.64 1.33 -9.34
C ARG A 377 26.58 0.46 -8.50
N VAL A 378 26.68 -0.83 -8.80
CA VAL A 378 27.63 -1.74 -8.14
C VAL A 378 29.07 -1.37 -8.48
N ASN A 379 29.35 -1.07 -9.75
CA ASN A 379 30.70 -0.68 -10.19
C ASN A 379 31.12 0.67 -9.63
N GLU A 380 30.20 1.66 -9.56
CA GLU A 380 30.44 2.97 -8.95
C GLU A 380 30.75 2.84 -7.44
N LYS A 381 29.97 2.02 -6.72
CA LYS A 381 30.24 1.75 -5.29
C LYS A 381 31.58 1.05 -5.09
N LYS A 382 31.97 0.14 -5.98
CA LYS A 382 33.28 -0.53 -5.92
C LYS A 382 34.42 0.43 -6.17
N ALA A 383 34.31 1.29 -7.17
CA ALA A 383 35.30 2.33 -7.48
C ALA A 383 35.44 3.32 -6.31
N ALA A 384 34.35 3.76 -5.69
CA ALA A 384 34.36 4.64 -4.52
C ALA A 384 35.03 3.98 -3.29
N LEU A 385 34.88 2.67 -3.11
CA LEU A 385 35.54 1.92 -2.03
C LEU A 385 37.06 1.74 -2.29
N GLU A 386 37.47 1.60 -3.54
CA GLU A 386 38.88 1.51 -3.95
C GLU A 386 39.61 2.86 -3.76
N ASP A 387 38.93 3.98 -4.05
CA ASP A 387 39.48 5.34 -3.88
C ASP A 387 39.66 5.71 -2.39
N VAL A 388 38.75 5.30 -1.52
CA VAL A 388 38.90 5.46 -0.05
C VAL A 388 40.04 4.58 0.50
N GLY A 389 40.32 3.42 -0.11
CA GLY A 389 41.44 2.55 0.25
C GLY A 389 42.82 3.10 -0.18
N ALA A 390 42.87 3.88 -1.26
CA ALA A 390 44.12 4.46 -1.78
C ALA A 390 44.61 5.69 -0.98
N THR A 391 43.71 6.38 -0.29
CA THR A 391 44.07 7.57 0.53
C THR A 391 44.61 7.23 1.93
N ALA A 392 44.58 5.94 2.32
CA ALA A 392 45.06 5.49 3.65
C ALA A 392 46.52 4.96 3.69
N SER A 393 47.22 4.94 2.54
CA SER A 393 48.62 4.45 2.49
C SER A 393 49.44 5.28 1.51
N GLY A 394 50.04 6.38 2.02
CA GLY A 394 50.96 7.15 1.20
C GLY A 394 51.51 8.41 1.83
N GLU A 395 52.33 8.30 2.89
CA GLU A 395 53.40 9.26 3.16
C GLU A 395 54.70 8.64 2.65
N GLY A 396 55.41 9.32 1.75
CA GLY A 396 56.79 9.00 1.45
C GLY A 396 57.25 9.24 0.00
N ASP A 397 57.77 10.40 -0.17
CA ASP A 397 59.00 10.81 -0.91
C ASP A 397 58.93 11.10 -2.41
N ALA A 398 59.50 12.25 -2.70
CA ALA A 398 59.67 12.92 -3.97
C ALA A 398 60.73 12.24 -4.88
N SER A 399 60.53 12.21 -6.18
CA SER A 399 61.39 12.91 -7.20
C SER A 399 61.15 12.44 -8.64
N THR A 400 61.00 13.44 -9.49
CA THR A 400 61.49 13.61 -10.87
C THR A 400 60.98 12.72 -12.04
N ASP A 401 60.41 13.47 -12.99
CA ASP A 401 60.52 13.40 -14.47
C ASP A 401 60.06 12.13 -15.22
N GLY A 402 59.11 12.33 -16.07
CA GLY A 402 58.77 11.42 -17.16
C GLY A 402 57.45 11.72 -17.84
N ALA A 403 57.39 12.72 -18.71
CA ALA A 403 56.27 12.95 -19.59
C ALA A 403 56.04 11.76 -20.52
N ALA A 404 54.90 11.10 -20.31
CA ALA A 404 54.33 10.16 -21.31
C ALA A 404 52.87 10.54 -21.54
N THR A 405 52.61 11.13 -22.68
CA THR A 405 51.28 11.41 -23.26
C THR A 405 50.51 10.10 -23.44
N ALA A 406 49.61 9.78 -22.54
CA ALA A 406 48.61 8.76 -22.80
C ALA A 406 47.49 9.39 -23.63
N ALA A 407 47.44 9.01 -24.90
CA ALA A 407 46.30 9.30 -25.77
C ALA A 407 45.09 8.58 -25.29
N THR A 408 44.19 9.33 -24.64
CA THR A 408 42.84 8.85 -24.28
C THR A 408 42.06 8.69 -25.60
N THR A 409 41.95 7.49 -26.08
CA THR A 409 41.02 7.12 -27.16
C THR A 409 39.60 7.35 -26.60
N ARG A 410 39.02 8.51 -26.92
CA ARG A 410 37.58 8.72 -26.78
C ARG A 410 36.90 7.77 -27.77
N GLU A 411 36.25 6.74 -27.26
CA GLU A 411 35.23 6.04 -28.04
C GLU A 411 34.21 7.07 -28.51
N PRO A 412 33.76 7.01 -29.79
CA PRO A 412 32.74 7.90 -30.28
C PRO A 412 31.46 7.65 -29.45
N ALA A 413 30.93 8.71 -28.86
CA ALA A 413 29.63 8.69 -28.23
C ALA A 413 28.65 8.06 -29.24
N SER A 414 28.14 6.88 -28.92
CA SER A 414 27.06 6.26 -29.65
C SER A 414 25.91 7.27 -29.65
N MET A 415 25.55 7.81 -30.82
CA MET A 415 24.31 8.56 -30.97
C MET A 415 23.20 7.64 -30.46
N GLU A 416 22.62 7.98 -29.30
CA GLU A 416 21.39 7.36 -28.86
C GLU A 416 20.34 7.60 -29.93
N VAL A 417 20.01 6.56 -30.67
CA VAL A 417 18.88 6.58 -31.59
C VAL A 417 17.66 6.68 -30.70
N VAL A 418 17.10 7.88 -30.54
CA VAL A 418 15.84 8.10 -29.81
C VAL A 418 14.76 7.29 -30.54
N ASP A 419 14.28 6.23 -29.95
CA ASP A 419 13.16 5.44 -30.47
C ASP A 419 11.91 6.35 -30.48
N PRO A 420 11.30 6.66 -31.64
CA PRO A 420 10.14 7.55 -31.70
C PRO A 420 8.92 7.01 -30.94
N LEU A 421 8.95 5.76 -30.46
CA LEU A 421 7.94 5.12 -29.64
C LEU A 421 8.33 5.07 -28.14
N GLU A 422 9.43 5.70 -27.76
CA GLU A 422 9.85 5.77 -26.36
C GLU A 422 8.78 6.47 -25.52
N GLY A 423 8.45 5.87 -24.36
CA GLY A 423 7.41 6.37 -23.47
C GLY A 423 5.96 6.00 -23.87
N THR A 424 5.76 5.25 -24.96
CA THR A 424 4.40 4.88 -25.41
C THR A 424 4.05 3.42 -25.18
N ARG A 425 5.06 2.52 -25.12
CA ARG A 425 4.83 1.07 -25.03
C ARG A 425 4.65 0.63 -23.59
N PHE A 426 3.55 -0.04 -23.32
CA PHE A 426 3.31 -0.64 -22.01
C PHE A 426 4.26 -1.79 -21.71
N THR A 427 4.68 -1.89 -20.45
CA THR A 427 5.55 -2.96 -19.95
C THR A 427 4.80 -4.03 -19.13
N GLY A 428 3.57 -3.77 -18.76
CA GLY A 428 2.81 -4.58 -17.80
C GLY A 428 3.13 -4.29 -16.33
N PHE A 429 4.07 -3.38 -16.05
CA PHE A 429 4.36 -2.87 -14.71
C PHE A 429 3.65 -1.55 -14.47
N PHE A 430 3.19 -1.36 -13.24
CA PHE A 430 2.48 -0.18 -12.78
C PHE A 430 3.03 0.30 -11.45
N ASP A 431 3.28 1.60 -11.30
CA ASP A 431 3.78 2.20 -10.07
C ASP A 431 2.68 2.85 -9.26
N LEU A 432 2.66 2.61 -7.96
CA LEU A 432 1.66 3.16 -7.05
C LEU A 432 1.80 4.68 -6.98
N VAL A 433 0.70 5.40 -7.26
CA VAL A 433 0.65 6.87 -7.24
C VAL A 433 -0.30 7.41 -6.18
N SER A 434 -1.34 6.66 -5.80
CA SER A 434 -2.19 7.03 -4.68
C SER A 434 -2.85 5.83 -4.01
N VAL A 435 -3.16 5.99 -2.72
CA VAL A 435 -3.89 5.02 -1.90
C VAL A 435 -5.01 5.75 -1.19
N LEU A 436 -6.23 5.27 -1.31
CA LEU A 436 -7.35 5.68 -0.49
C LEU A 436 -7.54 4.67 0.62
N THR A 437 -7.59 5.12 1.85
CA THR A 437 -7.71 4.27 3.04
C THR A 437 -8.99 4.54 3.81
N HIS A 438 -9.43 3.55 4.58
CA HIS A 438 -10.52 3.69 5.52
C HIS A 438 -10.08 3.25 6.92
N LYS A 439 -10.21 4.12 7.91
CA LYS A 439 -9.98 3.87 9.34
C LYS A 439 -11.30 3.54 10.03
N GLY A 440 -11.30 2.58 10.92
CA GLY A 440 -12.48 2.14 11.68
C GLY A 440 -12.89 0.71 11.36
N ARG A 441 -13.63 0.09 12.29
CA ARG A 441 -14.06 -1.32 12.22
C ARG A 441 -15.39 -1.51 11.52
N SER A 442 -16.25 -0.49 11.51
CA SER A 442 -17.58 -0.53 10.89
C SER A 442 -17.51 -0.12 9.41
N ALA A 443 -18.46 -0.59 8.62
CA ALA A 443 -18.69 -0.12 7.27
C ALA A 443 -19.48 1.20 7.23
N ASP A 444 -20.30 1.44 8.25
CA ASP A 444 -21.22 2.60 8.33
C ASP A 444 -20.62 3.79 9.10
N SER A 445 -19.41 3.65 9.62
CA SER A 445 -18.70 4.71 10.34
C SER A 445 -17.19 4.51 10.24
N GLY A 446 -16.47 5.60 10.26
CA GLY A 446 -15.02 5.61 10.15
C GLY A 446 -14.54 6.87 9.48
N HIS A 447 -13.34 6.84 8.93
CA HIS A 447 -12.74 8.00 8.31
C HIS A 447 -11.94 7.61 7.07
N TYR A 448 -12.14 8.32 5.97
CA TYR A 448 -11.41 8.13 4.72
C TYR A 448 -10.28 9.14 4.64
N VAL A 449 -9.12 8.67 4.19
CA VAL A 449 -7.91 9.48 4.01
C VAL A 449 -7.23 9.06 2.71
N SER A 450 -6.65 10.00 1.99
CA SER A 450 -5.89 9.74 0.78
C SER A 450 -4.39 9.95 0.99
N TRP A 451 -3.60 9.09 0.35
CA TRP A 451 -2.14 9.08 0.37
C TRP A 451 -1.68 9.23 -1.07
N VAL A 452 -0.90 10.25 -1.37
CA VAL A 452 -0.53 10.61 -2.74
C VAL A 452 0.98 10.73 -2.87
N LYS A 453 1.55 10.09 -3.89
CA LYS A 453 2.95 10.20 -4.23
C LYS A 453 3.21 11.51 -4.96
N LYS A 454 4.26 12.22 -4.55
CA LYS A 454 4.76 13.41 -5.23
C LYS A 454 5.75 13.05 -6.34
N ASP A 455 6.07 14.02 -7.18
CA ASP A 455 7.03 13.86 -8.27
C ASP A 455 8.46 13.60 -7.77
N ASP A 456 8.81 14.07 -6.56
CA ASP A 456 10.08 13.80 -5.89
C ASP A 456 10.17 12.39 -5.26
N GLY A 457 9.10 11.60 -5.35
CA GLY A 457 8.99 10.26 -4.79
C GLY A 457 8.53 10.20 -3.34
N SER A 458 8.43 11.33 -2.64
CA SER A 458 7.87 11.40 -1.29
C SER A 458 6.35 11.24 -1.31
N TRP A 459 5.74 11.00 -0.14
CA TRP A 459 4.31 10.81 -0.01
C TRP A 459 3.68 11.90 0.86
N THR A 460 2.43 12.22 0.56
CA THR A 460 1.60 13.11 1.37
C THR A 460 0.30 12.40 1.72
N GLU A 461 -0.01 12.33 3.00
CA GLU A 461 -1.32 11.96 3.50
C GLU A 461 -2.19 13.22 3.53
N PHE A 462 -3.41 13.14 2.98
CA PHE A 462 -4.40 14.19 3.06
C PHE A 462 -5.52 13.72 3.99
N ASP A 463 -5.46 14.19 5.23
CA ASP A 463 -6.52 14.01 6.22
C ASP A 463 -7.42 15.24 6.16
N ASP A 464 -8.38 15.20 5.23
CA ASP A 464 -9.25 16.32 4.84
C ASP A 464 -8.47 17.62 4.59
N GLU A 465 -8.50 18.58 5.52
CA GLU A 465 -7.82 19.88 5.44
C GLU A 465 -6.30 19.78 5.57
N THR A 466 -5.81 18.71 6.20
CA THR A 466 -4.42 18.65 6.67
C THR A 466 -3.55 17.77 5.78
N PRO A 467 -2.61 18.33 5.01
CA PRO A 467 -1.57 17.55 4.35
C PRO A 467 -0.46 17.18 5.33
N ILE A 468 -0.09 15.90 5.42
CA ILE A 468 0.91 15.36 6.34
C ILE A 468 1.99 14.65 5.52
N PRO A 469 3.29 14.98 5.65
CA PRO A 469 4.37 14.26 4.98
C PRO A 469 4.47 12.82 5.48
N ARG A 470 4.69 11.89 4.55
CA ARG A 470 4.80 10.46 4.83
C ARG A 470 5.92 9.83 4.03
N THR A 471 6.38 8.67 4.50
CA THR A 471 7.37 7.84 3.82
C THR A 471 6.70 6.71 3.03
N GLU A 472 7.48 6.02 2.19
CA GLU A 472 7.00 4.84 1.46
C GLU A 472 6.71 3.68 2.42
N GLU A 473 7.46 3.58 3.53
CA GLU A 473 7.22 2.59 4.59
C GLU A 473 5.88 2.79 5.27
N ASP A 474 5.47 4.05 5.52
CA ASP A 474 4.16 4.37 6.07
C ASP A 474 3.04 3.89 5.13
N VAL A 475 3.21 4.07 3.82
CA VAL A 475 2.26 3.59 2.80
C VAL A 475 2.18 2.08 2.78
N LEU A 476 3.31 1.36 2.82
CA LEU A 476 3.34 -0.10 2.86
C LEU A 476 2.74 -0.67 4.16
N ALA A 477 2.68 0.13 5.24
CA ALA A 477 2.01 -0.25 6.48
C ALA A 477 0.48 -0.23 6.38
N LEU A 478 -0.13 0.36 5.34
CA LEU A 478 -1.58 0.47 5.13
C LEU A 478 -2.28 -0.86 4.75
N LYS A 479 -1.62 -1.98 4.91
CA LYS A 479 -2.14 -3.32 4.60
C LYS A 479 -3.37 -3.73 5.40
N GLY A 480 -3.63 -3.11 6.55
CA GLY A 480 -4.73 -3.44 7.46
C GLY A 480 -4.31 -4.45 8.54
N GLY A 481 -5.29 -5.11 9.15
CA GLY A 481 -5.06 -6.08 10.24
C GLY A 481 -5.23 -5.52 11.65
N GLY A 482 -5.80 -4.32 11.80
CA GLY A 482 -6.02 -3.66 13.10
C GLY A 482 -7.01 -2.50 12.99
N ASP A 483 -6.96 -1.58 13.95
CA ASP A 483 -7.80 -0.37 14.00
C ASP A 483 -7.21 0.82 13.20
N HIS A 484 -6.12 0.58 12.49
CA HIS A 484 -5.41 1.57 11.69
C HIS A 484 -6.06 1.80 10.33
N HIS A 485 -5.50 2.73 9.56
CA HIS A 485 -5.86 2.93 8.17
C HIS A 485 -5.64 1.64 7.36
N MET A 486 -6.63 1.27 6.57
CA MET A 486 -6.59 0.10 5.69
C MET A 486 -6.75 0.56 4.26
N SER A 487 -5.86 0.12 3.38
CA SER A 487 -5.98 0.33 1.94
C SER A 487 -7.35 -0.17 1.44
N TYR A 488 -8.02 0.67 0.65
CA TYR A 488 -9.34 0.39 0.08
C TYR A 488 -9.34 0.53 -1.43
N ILE A 489 -8.79 1.65 -1.95
CA ILE A 489 -8.56 1.84 -3.38
C ILE A 489 -7.08 2.15 -3.58
N LEU A 490 -6.46 1.49 -4.56
CA LEU A 490 -5.09 1.73 -4.99
C LEU A 490 -5.12 2.23 -6.43
N CYS A 491 -4.38 3.28 -6.73
CA CYS A 491 -4.21 3.77 -8.09
C CYS A 491 -2.74 3.66 -8.50
N TYR A 492 -2.50 2.99 -9.62
CA TYR A 492 -1.18 2.73 -10.16
C TYR A 492 -1.04 3.37 -11.54
N LYS A 493 0.08 4.03 -11.83
CA LYS A 493 0.44 4.60 -13.14
C LYS A 493 1.24 3.57 -13.95
N ALA A 494 0.88 3.36 -15.20
CA ALA A 494 1.60 2.45 -16.10
C ALA A 494 3.04 2.89 -16.33
N ARG A 495 3.99 1.95 -16.25
CA ARG A 495 5.35 2.14 -16.76
C ARG A 495 5.37 1.87 -18.25
N LYS A 496 5.74 2.89 -19.00
CA LYS A 496 5.92 2.83 -20.44
C LYS A 496 7.40 3.03 -20.81
N ILE A 497 7.80 2.42 -21.91
CA ILE A 497 9.11 2.57 -22.51
C ILE A 497 8.97 3.06 -23.94
#